data_aee2dbb30c3890b12fbca03ead6423b7
#
_entry.id   aee2dbb30c3890b12fbca03ead6423b7
#
_cell.length_a   1.000
_cell.length_b   1.000
_cell.length_c   1.000
_cell.angle_alpha   90.00
_cell.angle_beta   90.00
_cell.angle_gamma   90.00
#
_symmetry.space_group_name_H-M   'P 1'
#
loop_
_entity.id
_entity.type
_entity.pdbx_description
1 polymer ?
#
loop_
_entity_poly.entity_id
_entity_poly.type
_entity_poly.pdbx_seq_one_letter_code
_entity_poly.pdbx_strand_id
1 'polypeptide(L)'
;MKHLKKIIRKYLPERITKSLYYLHEHFIIFFYNVIPNKYHFPLYFYFNRSLHDLEMLYITKLLKQKRTFIDIGSNFGIFSYYFSSIFENIKSFEPTKEVTEKLSSLNKKNITIFNCALSDSSGEQEFFIPIMNLPMARKLTLYSHGSLENRDNIIKNGKIEKRLVKINTLDNYSFQNVDLIKIDVEGHESKVIQGSLNTIKNNKPFLIVEIEQRHIKKKINEVFQEIEQLGYDGHYLANNKLKSINSFSYEADQKPYLHNTLVKEYIYNFIFIPK
;
A
#
# COMPACT_ATOMS: atom_id res chain seq x y z
N MET A 1 18.89 8.62 -14.04
CA MET A 1 17.50 8.65 -14.53
C MET A 1 16.67 9.86 -14.02
N LYS A 2 16.72 10.23 -12.71
CA LYS A 2 15.96 11.42 -12.19
C LYS A 2 16.30 12.73 -12.91
N HIS A 3 17.57 12.98 -13.21
CA HIS A 3 18.03 14.19 -13.91
C HIS A 3 17.53 14.21 -15.37
N LEU A 4 17.54 13.05 -16.02
CA LEU A 4 17.04 12.91 -17.40
C LEU A 4 15.51 13.10 -17.48
N LYS A 5 14.72 12.57 -16.54
CA LYS A 5 13.26 12.80 -16.46
C LYS A 5 12.93 14.28 -16.23
N LYS A 6 13.71 14.99 -15.43
CA LYS A 6 13.53 16.43 -15.17
C LYS A 6 13.87 17.28 -16.41
N ILE A 7 14.92 16.90 -17.14
CA ILE A 7 15.32 17.54 -18.41
C ILE A 7 14.27 17.27 -19.49
N ILE A 8 13.82 16.03 -19.64
CA ILE A 8 12.80 15.63 -20.61
C ILE A 8 11.50 16.41 -20.40
N ARG A 9 10.99 16.51 -19.15
CA ARG A 9 9.78 17.30 -18.84
C ARG A 9 9.93 18.80 -19.08
N LYS A 10 11.14 19.34 -18.96
CA LYS A 10 11.39 20.78 -19.11
C LYS A 10 11.51 21.24 -20.57
N TYR A 11 11.95 20.34 -21.46
CA TYR A 11 12.34 20.71 -22.83
C TYR A 11 11.56 19.98 -23.93
N LEU A 12 10.73 19.00 -23.61
CA LEU A 12 9.93 18.29 -24.62
C LEU A 12 8.44 18.65 -24.54
N PRO A 13 7.79 18.89 -25.69
CA PRO A 13 6.34 19.10 -25.76
C PRO A 13 5.58 17.94 -25.11
N GLU A 14 4.44 18.21 -24.49
CA GLU A 14 3.62 17.25 -23.76
C GLU A 14 3.24 16.01 -24.61
N ARG A 15 3.06 16.19 -25.91
CA ARG A 15 2.82 15.10 -26.88
C ARG A 15 3.99 14.12 -26.96
N ILE A 16 5.23 14.62 -26.95
CA ILE A 16 6.44 13.76 -27.03
C ILE A 16 6.69 13.07 -25.70
N THR A 17 6.41 13.74 -24.58
CA THR A 17 6.49 13.11 -23.24
C THR A 17 5.47 11.98 -23.10
N LYS A 18 4.24 12.16 -23.60
CA LYS A 18 3.21 11.11 -23.64
C LYS A 18 3.63 9.93 -24.55
N SER A 19 4.22 10.22 -25.72
CA SER A 19 4.69 9.19 -26.65
C SER A 19 5.86 8.38 -26.10
N LEU A 20 6.82 9.03 -25.42
CA LEU A 20 7.93 8.35 -24.75
C LEU A 20 7.47 7.51 -23.54
N TYR A 21 6.44 8.00 -22.83
CA TYR A 21 5.80 7.22 -21.76
C TYR A 21 5.08 5.99 -22.32
N TYR A 22 4.41 6.15 -23.47
CA TYR A 22 3.74 5.05 -24.18
C TYR A 22 4.74 4.00 -24.70
N LEU A 23 5.85 4.44 -25.28
CA LEU A 23 6.95 3.57 -25.72
C LEU A 23 7.60 2.81 -24.54
N HIS A 24 7.82 3.48 -23.44
CA HIS A 24 8.35 2.86 -22.22
C HIS A 24 7.39 1.79 -21.66
N GLU A 25 6.07 2.04 -21.69
CA GLU A 25 5.08 1.07 -21.25
C GLU A 25 4.98 -0.13 -22.19
N HIS A 26 4.98 0.08 -23.51
CA HIS A 26 5.01 -1.02 -24.48
C HIS A 26 6.29 -1.84 -24.38
N PHE A 27 7.42 -1.21 -24.09
CA PHE A 27 8.68 -1.90 -23.83
C PHE A 27 8.61 -2.76 -22.55
N ILE A 28 8.02 -2.23 -21.48
CA ILE A 28 7.78 -3.00 -20.25
C ILE A 28 6.85 -4.18 -20.55
N ILE A 29 5.75 -3.97 -21.26
CA ILE A 29 4.79 -5.01 -21.63
C ILE A 29 5.47 -6.10 -22.49
N PHE A 30 6.25 -5.70 -23.48
CA PHE A 30 7.02 -6.64 -24.32
C PHE A 30 8.01 -7.44 -23.46
N PHE A 31 8.74 -6.78 -22.57
CA PHE A 31 9.67 -7.44 -21.66
C PHE A 31 8.96 -8.43 -20.72
N TYR A 32 7.78 -8.06 -20.20
CA TYR A 32 6.98 -8.94 -19.36
C TYR A 32 6.51 -10.21 -20.10
N ASN A 33 6.27 -10.14 -21.41
CA ASN A 33 5.87 -11.31 -22.20
C ASN A 33 7.04 -12.23 -22.56
N VAL A 34 8.27 -11.75 -22.55
CA VAL A 34 9.48 -12.50 -22.94
C VAL A 34 10.23 -13.06 -21.73
N ILE A 35 10.15 -12.37 -20.60
CA ILE A 35 10.86 -12.76 -19.36
C ILE A 35 10.02 -13.77 -18.57
N PRO A 36 10.61 -14.88 -18.07
CA PRO A 36 9.89 -15.80 -17.19
C PRO A 36 9.30 -15.12 -15.96
N ASN A 37 8.08 -15.48 -15.57
CA ASN A 37 7.30 -14.86 -14.48
C ASN A 37 8.09 -14.66 -13.18
N LYS A 38 9.00 -15.60 -12.83
CA LYS A 38 9.84 -15.51 -11.63
C LYS A 38 10.76 -14.29 -11.56
N TYR A 39 11.03 -13.65 -12.71
CA TYR A 39 11.87 -12.45 -12.78
C TYR A 39 11.06 -11.15 -12.90
N HIS A 40 9.74 -11.22 -13.16
CA HIS A 40 8.91 -10.03 -13.36
C HIS A 40 8.97 -9.12 -12.14
N PHE A 41 8.75 -9.68 -10.95
CA PHE A 41 8.70 -8.92 -9.73
C PHE A 41 10.07 -8.35 -9.32
N PRO A 42 11.18 -9.12 -9.29
CA PRO A 42 12.51 -8.58 -9.04
C PRO A 42 12.89 -7.43 -9.97
N LEU A 43 12.56 -7.54 -11.27
CA LEU A 43 12.83 -6.50 -12.25
C LEU A 43 11.94 -5.27 -12.04
N TYR A 44 10.63 -5.49 -11.82
CA TYR A 44 9.71 -4.40 -11.47
C TYR A 44 10.22 -3.63 -10.25
N PHE A 45 10.56 -4.33 -9.18
CA PHE A 45 11.11 -3.75 -7.96
C PHE A 45 12.42 -2.98 -8.23
N TYR A 46 13.34 -3.55 -9.00
CA TYR A 46 14.61 -2.92 -9.35
C TYR A 46 14.41 -1.61 -10.15
N PHE A 47 13.58 -1.65 -11.19
CA PHE A 47 13.33 -0.47 -12.04
C PHE A 47 12.50 0.62 -11.34
N ASN A 48 11.61 0.23 -10.43
CA ASN A 48 10.76 1.17 -9.68
C ASN A 48 11.30 1.51 -8.29
N ARG A 49 12.51 1.09 -7.95
CA ARG A 49 13.14 1.31 -6.64
C ARG A 49 13.11 2.76 -6.15
N SER A 50 13.07 3.73 -7.06
CA SER A 50 12.98 5.16 -6.71
C SER A 50 11.56 5.65 -6.44
N LEU A 51 10.55 4.82 -6.69
CA LEU A 51 9.12 5.09 -6.47
C LEU A 51 8.59 4.36 -5.22
N HIS A 52 9.43 3.52 -4.59
CA HIS A 52 9.02 2.83 -3.37
C HIS A 52 8.99 3.79 -2.19
N ASP A 53 8.08 3.53 -1.30
CA ASP A 53 7.85 4.32 -0.11
C ASP A 53 9.12 4.40 0.73
N LEU A 54 9.54 5.62 1.00
CA LEU A 54 10.74 5.90 1.81
C LEU A 54 10.59 5.36 3.24
N GLU A 55 9.35 5.19 3.68
CA GLU A 55 8.95 4.62 4.97
C GLU A 55 9.49 3.21 5.15
N MET A 56 9.50 2.37 4.09
CA MET A 56 10.11 1.04 4.13
C MET A 56 11.58 1.09 4.53
N LEU A 57 12.32 2.01 3.91
CA LEU A 57 13.75 2.16 4.16
C LEU A 57 14.03 2.77 5.53
N TYR A 58 13.13 3.65 5.98
CA TYR A 58 13.27 4.34 7.26
C TYR A 58 12.97 3.41 8.43
N ILE A 59 11.85 2.68 8.36
CA ILE A 59 11.40 1.80 9.44
C ILE A 59 12.40 0.68 9.74
N THR A 60 13.10 0.16 8.73
CA THR A 60 14.10 -0.90 8.92
C THR A 60 15.26 -0.47 9.84
N LYS A 61 15.53 0.84 9.94
CA LYS A 61 16.56 1.39 10.80
C LYS A 61 16.09 1.57 12.25
N LEU A 62 14.77 1.71 12.45
CA LEU A 62 14.18 1.88 13.78
C LEU A 62 13.94 0.54 14.47
N LEU A 63 13.62 -0.49 13.70
CA LEU A 63 13.27 -1.81 14.22
C LEU A 63 14.46 -2.52 14.84
N LYS A 64 14.34 -2.86 16.13
CA LYS A 64 15.32 -3.68 16.88
C LYS A 64 15.16 -5.17 16.61
N GLN A 65 13.91 -5.64 16.44
CA GLN A 65 13.54 -7.01 16.13
C GLN A 65 12.89 -7.06 14.74
N LYS A 66 13.02 -8.19 14.05
CA LYS A 66 12.51 -8.38 12.69
C LYS A 66 11.96 -9.80 12.56
N ARG A 67 11.09 -10.20 13.49
CA ARG A 67 10.51 -11.54 13.61
C ARG A 67 9.32 -11.69 12.66
N THR A 68 8.24 -10.94 12.87
CA THR A 68 7.05 -11.03 12.03
C THR A 68 6.65 -9.66 11.50
N PHE A 69 6.48 -9.58 10.20
CA PHE A 69 5.86 -8.48 9.48
C PHE A 69 4.47 -8.91 8.98
N ILE A 70 3.47 -8.08 9.21
CA ILE A 70 2.11 -8.28 8.69
C ILE A 70 1.84 -7.20 7.63
N ASP A 71 1.48 -7.64 6.43
CA ASP A 71 1.21 -6.81 5.24
C ASP A 71 -0.28 -6.90 4.91
N ILE A 72 -1.07 -5.89 5.31
CA ILE A 72 -2.52 -5.85 5.15
C ILE A 72 -2.86 -4.98 3.94
N GLY A 73 -3.56 -5.57 2.96
CA GLY A 73 -3.70 -5.01 1.63
C GLY A 73 -2.38 -5.14 0.87
N SER A 74 -1.80 -6.34 0.92
CA SER A 74 -0.45 -6.57 0.38
C SER A 74 -0.35 -6.38 -1.13
N ASN A 75 -1.48 -6.36 -1.83
CA ASN A 75 -1.51 -6.16 -3.26
C ASN A 75 -0.50 -7.10 -3.96
N PHE A 76 0.28 -6.63 -4.94
CA PHE A 76 1.33 -7.41 -5.60
C PHE A 76 2.52 -7.76 -4.71
N GLY A 77 2.52 -7.38 -3.43
CA GLY A 77 3.53 -7.78 -2.46
C GLY A 77 4.84 -7.00 -2.53
N ILE A 78 4.80 -5.73 -2.87
CA ILE A 78 6.01 -4.88 -2.89
C ILE A 78 6.67 -4.86 -1.51
N PHE A 79 5.88 -4.61 -0.45
CA PHE A 79 6.37 -4.62 0.93
C PHE A 79 6.76 -6.03 1.36
N SER A 80 5.91 -7.02 1.09
CA SER A 80 6.19 -8.42 1.40
C SER A 80 7.49 -8.91 0.75
N TYR A 81 7.74 -8.56 -0.52
CA TYR A 81 8.97 -8.92 -1.22
C TYR A 81 10.19 -8.22 -0.62
N TYR A 82 10.11 -6.91 -0.40
CA TYR A 82 11.22 -6.16 0.19
C TYR A 82 11.60 -6.71 1.56
N PHE A 83 10.59 -6.90 2.42
CA PHE A 83 10.81 -7.38 3.79
C PHE A 83 11.13 -8.88 3.87
N SER A 84 10.94 -9.65 2.79
CA SER A 84 11.26 -11.09 2.79
C SER A 84 12.75 -11.40 3.03
N SER A 85 13.64 -10.43 2.76
CA SER A 85 15.07 -10.55 3.05
C SER A 85 15.46 -10.00 4.44
N ILE A 86 14.50 -9.46 5.19
CA ILE A 86 14.74 -8.72 6.43
C ILE A 86 14.06 -9.39 7.62
N PHE A 87 12.81 -9.86 7.45
CA PHE A 87 12.02 -10.49 8.49
C PHE A 87 12.06 -12.01 8.40
N GLU A 88 11.96 -12.66 9.56
CA GLU A 88 11.87 -14.13 9.64
C GLU A 88 10.56 -14.64 9.05
N ASN A 89 9.44 -13.96 9.33
CA ASN A 89 8.11 -14.34 8.90
C ASN A 89 7.35 -13.14 8.33
N ILE A 90 6.59 -13.38 7.26
CA ILE A 90 5.70 -12.41 6.66
C ILE A 90 4.31 -13.01 6.53
N LYS A 91 3.28 -12.25 6.92
CA LYS A 91 1.87 -12.60 6.82
C LYS A 91 1.18 -11.59 5.92
N SER A 92 0.90 -11.99 4.69
CA SER A 92 0.34 -11.10 3.64
C SER A 92 -1.15 -11.37 3.48
N PHE A 93 -1.98 -10.34 3.60
CA PHE A 93 -3.43 -10.39 3.46
C PHE A 93 -3.86 -9.64 2.21
N GLU A 94 -4.54 -10.33 1.31
CA GLU A 94 -5.04 -9.76 0.06
C GLU A 94 -6.32 -10.51 -0.37
N PRO A 95 -7.47 -9.81 -0.52
CA PRO A 95 -8.73 -10.47 -0.85
C PRO A 95 -8.83 -10.93 -2.32
N THR A 96 -8.06 -10.34 -3.23
CA THR A 96 -8.18 -10.60 -4.66
C THR A 96 -7.37 -11.82 -5.07
N LYS A 97 -8.05 -12.87 -5.53
CA LYS A 97 -7.42 -14.15 -5.90
C LYS A 97 -6.35 -13.99 -6.98
N GLU A 98 -6.61 -13.22 -8.01
CA GLU A 98 -5.68 -12.97 -9.12
C GLU A 98 -4.40 -12.32 -8.65
N VAL A 99 -4.48 -11.50 -7.61
CA VAL A 99 -3.33 -10.84 -7.00
C VAL A 99 -2.56 -11.80 -6.10
N THR A 100 -3.27 -12.61 -5.27
CA THR A 100 -2.63 -13.60 -4.40
C THR A 100 -1.91 -14.70 -5.19
N GLU A 101 -2.41 -15.11 -6.35
CA GLU A 101 -1.73 -16.04 -7.25
C GLU A 101 -0.40 -15.47 -7.75
N LYS A 102 -0.35 -14.18 -8.07
CA LYS A 102 0.90 -13.50 -8.44
C LYS A 102 1.85 -13.36 -7.25
N LEU A 103 1.34 -12.99 -6.11
CA LEU A 103 2.12 -12.92 -4.87
C LEU A 103 2.75 -14.28 -4.55
N SER A 104 2.00 -15.37 -4.75
CA SER A 104 2.49 -16.75 -4.58
C SER A 104 3.66 -17.07 -5.53
N SER A 105 3.69 -16.48 -6.73
CA SER A 105 4.76 -16.67 -7.70
C SER A 105 6.11 -16.11 -7.24
N LEU A 106 6.16 -15.28 -6.20
CA LEU A 106 7.41 -14.81 -5.59
C LEU A 106 8.25 -15.97 -5.01
N ASN A 107 7.59 -17.08 -4.69
CA ASN A 107 8.20 -18.31 -4.17
C ASN A 107 9.16 -18.06 -2.98
N LYS A 108 8.75 -17.21 -2.05
CA LYS A 108 9.48 -16.89 -0.82
C LYS A 108 8.98 -17.75 0.32
N LYS A 109 9.86 -18.60 0.88
CA LYS A 109 9.50 -19.58 1.93
C LYS A 109 8.95 -18.96 3.21
N ASN A 110 9.33 -17.73 3.51
CA ASN A 110 8.93 -17.01 4.71
C ASN A 110 7.70 -16.11 4.52
N ILE A 111 7.04 -16.13 3.35
CA ILE A 111 5.79 -15.42 3.10
C ILE A 111 4.62 -16.41 3.18
N THR A 112 3.69 -16.17 4.10
CA THR A 112 2.40 -16.83 4.16
C THR A 112 1.33 -15.90 3.60
N ILE A 113 0.54 -16.35 2.63
CA ILE A 113 -0.47 -15.54 1.96
C ILE A 113 -1.85 -15.99 2.42
N PHE A 114 -2.68 -15.01 2.81
CA PHE A 114 -4.07 -15.19 3.20
C PHE A 114 -4.97 -14.51 2.19
N ASN A 115 -5.79 -15.29 1.48
CA ASN A 115 -6.75 -14.74 0.52
C ASN A 115 -8.02 -14.31 1.27
N CYS A 116 -7.92 -13.22 2.00
CA CYS A 116 -9.03 -12.53 2.67
C CYS A 116 -8.68 -11.08 2.92
N ALA A 117 -9.69 -10.23 3.07
CA ALA A 117 -9.54 -8.88 3.60
C ALA A 117 -9.59 -8.91 5.12
N LEU A 118 -8.96 -7.92 5.77
CA LEU A 118 -9.11 -7.72 7.21
C LEU A 118 -10.10 -6.57 7.49
N SER A 119 -10.89 -6.75 8.55
CA SER A 119 -11.93 -5.83 9.00
C SER A 119 -12.12 -5.93 10.52
N ASP A 120 -13.17 -5.30 11.05
CA ASP A 120 -13.61 -5.36 12.45
C ASP A 120 -14.44 -6.62 12.78
N SER A 121 -14.79 -7.43 11.78
CA SER A 121 -15.63 -8.62 11.89
C SER A 121 -15.19 -9.72 10.94
N SER A 122 -15.75 -10.94 11.13
CA SER A 122 -15.53 -12.09 10.25
C SER A 122 -16.77 -12.38 9.43
N GLY A 123 -16.58 -12.92 8.22
CA GLY A 123 -17.67 -13.30 7.32
C GLY A 123 -17.32 -13.06 5.86
N GLU A 124 -18.27 -12.53 5.12
CA GLU A 124 -18.13 -12.14 3.73
C GLU A 124 -18.67 -10.71 3.52
N GLN A 125 -18.04 -9.94 2.66
CA GLN A 125 -18.43 -8.56 2.35
C GLN A 125 -18.18 -8.25 0.88
N GLU A 126 -18.97 -7.32 0.32
CA GLU A 126 -18.72 -6.77 -1.01
C GLU A 126 -17.38 -6.02 -1.03
N PHE A 127 -16.58 -6.34 -2.03
CA PHE A 127 -15.32 -5.67 -2.35
C PHE A 127 -15.46 -4.95 -3.69
N PHE A 128 -15.14 -3.68 -3.72
CA PHE A 128 -15.38 -2.78 -4.83
C PHE A 128 -14.09 -2.56 -5.61
N ILE A 129 -14.05 -3.01 -6.87
CA ILE A 129 -12.88 -2.90 -7.74
C ILE A 129 -13.20 -1.89 -8.84
N PRO A 130 -12.45 -0.79 -8.96
CA PRO A 130 -12.66 0.16 -10.04
C PRO A 130 -12.29 -0.47 -11.38
N ILE A 131 -13.19 -0.38 -12.39
CA ILE A 131 -12.92 -0.81 -13.74
C ILE A 131 -12.64 0.42 -14.59
N MET A 132 -11.42 0.54 -15.06
CA MET A 132 -11.05 1.55 -16.06
C MET A 132 -10.78 0.87 -17.40
N ASN A 133 -11.14 1.54 -18.51
CA ASN A 133 -10.75 1.09 -19.85
C ASN A 133 -9.25 1.26 -20.07
N LEU A 134 -8.48 0.34 -19.51
CA LEU A 134 -7.02 0.31 -19.62
C LEU A 134 -6.56 -0.88 -20.44
N PRO A 135 -5.42 -0.78 -21.14
CA PRO A 135 -4.78 -1.92 -21.79
C PRO A 135 -4.60 -3.10 -20.80
N MET A 136 -4.62 -4.32 -21.31
CA MET A 136 -4.65 -5.57 -20.51
C MET A 136 -3.54 -5.64 -19.44
N ALA A 137 -2.36 -5.07 -19.71
CA ALA A 137 -1.26 -4.98 -18.76
C ALA A 137 -1.56 -4.06 -17.55
N ARG A 138 -2.46 -3.09 -17.70
CA ARG A 138 -2.91 -2.21 -16.62
C ARG A 138 -4.16 -2.73 -15.89
N LYS A 139 -4.85 -3.74 -16.42
CA LYS A 139 -6.01 -4.32 -15.71
C LYS A 139 -5.63 -4.85 -14.34
N LEU A 140 -4.42 -5.36 -14.19
CA LEU A 140 -3.94 -5.86 -12.91
C LEU A 140 -3.72 -4.75 -11.87
N THR A 141 -3.32 -3.54 -12.32
CA THR A 141 -3.20 -2.39 -11.42
C THR A 141 -4.55 -1.88 -10.91
N LEU A 142 -5.66 -2.28 -11.52
CA LEU A 142 -7.00 -1.94 -11.03
C LEU A 142 -7.35 -2.66 -9.74
N TYR A 143 -6.89 -3.90 -9.58
CA TYR A 143 -7.09 -4.64 -8.33
C TYR A 143 -6.38 -3.98 -7.14
N SER A 144 -5.32 -3.20 -7.41
CA SER A 144 -4.59 -2.47 -6.37
C SER A 144 -5.38 -1.34 -5.72
N HIS A 145 -6.46 -0.90 -6.34
CA HIS A 145 -7.36 0.14 -5.84
C HIS A 145 -8.69 -0.42 -5.34
N GLY A 146 -8.77 -1.72 -5.10
CA GLY A 146 -9.95 -2.34 -4.53
C GLY A 146 -10.12 -2.00 -3.05
N SER A 147 -11.37 -1.88 -2.57
CA SER A 147 -11.69 -1.56 -1.19
C SER A 147 -12.96 -2.26 -0.71
N LEU A 148 -13.07 -2.49 0.59
CA LEU A 148 -14.33 -2.85 1.25
C LEU A 148 -15.28 -1.64 1.40
N GLU A 149 -14.79 -0.43 1.18
CA GLU A 149 -15.60 0.78 1.18
C GLU A 149 -16.13 1.08 -0.23
N ASN A 150 -17.43 1.41 -0.31
CA ASN A 150 -18.00 1.88 -1.57
C ASN A 150 -17.52 3.31 -1.86
N ARG A 151 -16.76 3.48 -2.93
CA ARG A 151 -16.14 4.73 -3.36
C ARG A 151 -16.70 5.25 -4.67
N ASP A 152 -17.98 5.00 -4.98
CA ASP A 152 -18.66 5.44 -6.22
C ASP A 152 -18.42 6.93 -6.53
N ASN A 153 -18.31 7.76 -5.47
CA ASN A 153 -18.11 9.21 -5.59
C ASN A 153 -16.68 9.60 -6.02
N ILE A 154 -15.71 8.69 -5.91
CA ILE A 154 -14.29 8.97 -6.20
C ILE A 154 -13.96 8.61 -7.64
N ILE A 155 -14.66 7.63 -8.21
CA ILE A 155 -14.41 7.11 -9.56
C ILE A 155 -15.28 7.87 -10.56
N LYS A 156 -14.83 9.04 -10.97
CA LYS A 156 -15.48 9.80 -12.05
C LYS A 156 -15.45 8.99 -13.35
N ASN A 157 -16.63 8.58 -13.86
CA ASN A 157 -16.81 7.86 -15.13
C ASN A 157 -16.24 6.43 -15.20
N GLY A 158 -15.96 5.77 -14.07
CA GLY A 158 -15.56 4.36 -14.01
C GLY A 158 -16.73 3.42 -13.72
N LYS A 159 -16.63 2.17 -14.22
CA LYS A 159 -17.48 1.07 -13.75
C LYS A 159 -16.83 0.46 -12.51
N ILE A 160 -17.64 0.02 -11.54
CA ILE A 160 -17.18 -0.72 -10.37
C ILE A 160 -17.61 -2.18 -10.53
N GLU A 161 -16.65 -3.08 -10.42
CA GLU A 161 -16.92 -4.50 -10.25
C GLU A 161 -17.09 -4.77 -8.75
N LYS A 162 -18.16 -5.48 -8.40
CA LYS A 162 -18.42 -5.93 -7.04
C LYS A 162 -18.12 -7.41 -6.95
N ARG A 163 -17.33 -7.78 -5.95
CA ARG A 163 -17.02 -9.18 -5.63
C ARG A 163 -17.31 -9.46 -4.18
N LEU A 164 -17.85 -10.61 -3.88
CA LEU A 164 -17.94 -11.10 -2.53
C LEU A 164 -16.57 -11.68 -2.12
N VAL A 165 -15.98 -11.16 -1.04
CA VAL A 165 -14.70 -11.63 -0.51
C VAL A 165 -14.84 -12.04 0.94
N LYS A 166 -13.99 -12.97 1.37
CA LYS A 166 -13.88 -13.33 2.79
C LYS A 166 -13.28 -12.17 3.56
N ILE A 167 -13.85 -11.88 4.72
CA ILE A 167 -13.32 -10.95 5.69
C ILE A 167 -13.03 -11.65 7.03
N ASN A 168 -12.03 -11.15 7.77
CA ASN A 168 -11.68 -11.64 9.10
C ASN A 168 -11.09 -10.52 9.95
N THR A 169 -10.99 -10.71 11.25
CA THR A 169 -10.21 -9.85 12.14
C THR A 169 -8.77 -10.34 12.21
N LEU A 170 -7.81 -9.44 12.39
CA LEU A 170 -6.42 -9.84 12.62
C LEU A 170 -6.28 -10.60 13.94
N ASP A 171 -7.07 -10.24 14.94
CA ASP A 171 -7.05 -10.83 16.26
C ASP A 171 -7.40 -12.34 16.27
N ASN A 172 -8.21 -12.80 15.30
CA ASN A 172 -8.56 -14.22 15.16
C ASN A 172 -7.36 -15.10 14.80
N TYR A 173 -6.28 -14.55 14.28
CA TYR A 173 -5.06 -15.30 13.97
C TYR A 173 -4.11 -15.43 15.16
N SER A 174 -4.31 -14.65 16.21
CA SER A 174 -3.50 -14.70 17.45
C SER A 174 -1.98 -14.66 17.22
N PHE A 175 -1.54 -13.88 16.23
CA PHE A 175 -0.11 -13.77 15.90
C PHE A 175 0.70 -13.20 17.06
N GLN A 176 1.87 -13.82 17.28
CA GLN A 176 2.84 -13.41 18.29
C GLN A 176 4.12 -12.91 17.64
N ASN A 177 4.90 -12.15 18.40
CA ASN A 177 6.18 -11.61 17.94
C ASN A 177 6.03 -10.75 16.67
N VAL A 178 4.98 -9.95 16.62
CA VAL A 178 4.72 -9.00 15.52
C VAL A 178 5.50 -7.72 15.79
N ASP A 179 6.45 -7.38 14.91
CA ASP A 179 7.30 -6.21 15.08
C ASP A 179 6.90 -5.05 14.14
N LEU A 180 6.20 -5.36 13.05
CA LEU A 180 5.72 -4.36 12.08
C LEU A 180 4.37 -4.80 11.49
N ILE A 181 3.45 -3.87 11.35
CA ILE A 181 2.21 -4.02 10.57
C ILE A 181 2.14 -2.88 9.55
N LYS A 182 1.93 -3.20 8.27
CA LYS A 182 1.48 -2.24 7.25
C LYS A 182 -0.02 -2.40 7.04
N ILE A 183 -0.73 -1.28 6.95
CA ILE A 183 -2.15 -1.21 6.64
C ILE A 183 -2.33 -0.28 5.43
N ASP A 184 -2.86 -0.83 4.33
CA ASP A 184 -3.12 -0.11 3.09
C ASP A 184 -4.36 -0.75 2.45
N VAL A 185 -5.53 -0.26 2.83
CA VAL A 185 -6.83 -0.88 2.51
C VAL A 185 -7.84 0.11 1.93
N GLU A 186 -7.31 1.24 1.44
CA GLU A 186 -8.04 2.17 0.61
C GLU A 186 -9.33 2.69 1.27
N GLY A 187 -9.21 3.19 2.52
CA GLY A 187 -10.28 3.82 3.28
C GLY A 187 -10.92 2.96 4.37
N HIS A 188 -10.46 1.72 4.56
CA HIS A 188 -11.00 0.78 5.56
C HIS A 188 -10.08 0.64 6.81
N GLU A 189 -9.08 1.51 6.96
CA GLU A 189 -8.00 1.42 7.94
C GLU A 189 -8.53 1.35 9.38
N SER A 190 -9.50 2.19 9.75
CA SER A 190 -10.07 2.20 11.10
C SER A 190 -10.71 0.89 11.50
N LYS A 191 -11.40 0.22 10.57
CA LYS A 191 -12.00 -1.09 10.86
C LYS A 191 -10.94 -2.19 11.00
N VAL A 192 -9.88 -2.13 10.17
CA VAL A 192 -8.73 -3.02 10.34
C VAL A 192 -8.09 -2.83 11.72
N ILE A 193 -7.89 -1.59 12.15
CA ILE A 193 -7.34 -1.27 13.48
C ILE A 193 -8.25 -1.84 14.59
N GLN A 194 -9.58 -1.67 14.49
CA GLN A 194 -10.55 -2.22 15.44
C GLN A 194 -10.48 -3.75 15.51
N GLY A 195 -10.34 -4.44 14.36
CA GLY A 195 -10.18 -5.89 14.29
C GLY A 195 -8.78 -6.39 14.70
N SER A 196 -7.88 -5.49 15.09
CA SER A 196 -6.47 -5.77 15.41
C SER A 196 -6.07 -5.35 16.83
N LEU A 197 -7.02 -4.92 17.66
CA LEU A 197 -6.74 -4.29 18.97
C LEU A 197 -5.91 -5.17 19.90
N ASN A 198 -6.23 -6.47 20.00
CA ASN A 198 -5.48 -7.41 20.84
C ASN A 198 -4.08 -7.66 20.28
N THR A 199 -3.95 -7.83 18.97
CA THR A 199 -2.66 -8.02 18.30
C THR A 199 -1.76 -6.79 18.51
N ILE A 200 -2.29 -5.58 18.33
CA ILE A 200 -1.58 -4.32 18.54
C ILE A 200 -1.18 -4.16 20.02
N LYS A 201 -2.11 -4.38 20.95
CA LYS A 201 -1.86 -4.24 22.39
C LYS A 201 -0.80 -5.21 22.91
N ASN A 202 -0.86 -6.47 22.48
CA ASN A 202 -0.01 -7.53 22.99
C ASN A 202 1.41 -7.50 22.40
N ASN A 203 1.56 -7.07 21.14
CA ASN A 203 2.84 -7.07 20.45
C ASN A 203 3.50 -5.68 20.39
N LYS A 204 2.73 -4.59 20.50
CA LYS A 204 3.17 -3.19 20.30
C LYS A 204 4.05 -3.02 19.06
N PRO A 205 3.59 -3.47 17.87
CA PRO A 205 4.37 -3.38 16.65
C PRO A 205 4.51 -1.91 16.22
N PHE A 206 5.50 -1.61 15.40
CA PHE A 206 5.47 -0.41 14.61
C PHE A 206 4.33 -0.52 13.57
N LEU A 207 3.66 0.60 13.27
CA LEU A 207 2.64 0.60 12.22
C LEU A 207 3.07 1.53 11.08
N ILE A 208 2.85 1.10 9.84
CA ILE A 208 2.83 1.97 8.66
C ILE A 208 1.38 1.93 8.17
N VAL A 209 0.71 3.07 8.16
CA VAL A 209 -0.69 3.16 7.74
C VAL A 209 -0.79 4.15 6.59
N GLU A 210 -1.33 3.70 5.46
CA GLU A 210 -1.70 4.56 4.36
C GLU A 210 -3.05 5.20 4.67
N ILE A 211 -3.11 6.53 4.78
CA ILE A 211 -4.34 7.25 5.12
C ILE A 211 -4.49 8.43 4.18
N GLU A 212 -5.50 8.37 3.33
CA GLU A 212 -5.83 9.44 2.41
C GLU A 212 -7.22 10.01 2.71
N GLN A 213 -7.31 11.33 2.94
CA GLN A 213 -8.59 11.97 3.24
C GLN A 213 -9.65 11.72 2.15
N ARG A 214 -9.23 11.57 0.90
CA ARG A 214 -10.14 11.29 -0.22
C ARG A 214 -10.81 9.91 -0.14
N HIS A 215 -10.25 8.97 0.61
CA HIS A 215 -10.76 7.60 0.75
C HIS A 215 -11.65 7.41 1.98
N ILE A 216 -11.58 8.32 2.95
CA ILE A 216 -12.28 8.22 4.23
C ILE A 216 -13.37 9.30 4.37
N LYS A 217 -14.47 8.98 5.06
CA LYS A 217 -15.58 9.91 5.31
C LYS A 217 -15.32 10.82 6.50
N LYS A 218 -14.66 10.31 7.55
CA LYS A 218 -14.27 11.07 8.73
C LYS A 218 -13.01 11.90 8.44
N LYS A 219 -12.70 12.85 9.30
CA LYS A 219 -11.46 13.64 9.17
C LYS A 219 -10.25 12.74 9.43
N ILE A 220 -9.18 12.92 8.64
CA ILE A 220 -7.93 12.15 8.78
C ILE A 220 -7.35 12.21 10.20
N ASN A 221 -7.50 13.35 10.87
CA ASN A 221 -7.06 13.53 12.25
C ASN A 221 -7.80 12.62 13.24
N GLU A 222 -9.04 12.22 12.95
CA GLU A 222 -9.77 11.27 13.78
C GLU A 222 -9.15 9.87 13.72
N VAL A 223 -8.67 9.47 12.53
CA VAL A 223 -7.93 8.21 12.38
C VAL A 223 -6.59 8.26 13.13
N PHE A 224 -5.89 9.40 13.09
CA PHE A 224 -4.67 9.58 13.87
C PHE A 224 -4.93 9.41 15.37
N GLN A 225 -5.98 10.07 15.89
CA GLN A 225 -6.36 9.98 17.30
C GLN A 225 -6.71 8.56 17.73
N GLU A 226 -7.40 7.78 16.88
CA GLU A 226 -7.70 6.37 17.17
C GLU A 226 -6.42 5.56 17.42
N ILE A 227 -5.37 5.79 16.64
CA ILE A 227 -4.10 5.07 16.79
C ILE A 227 -3.29 5.61 17.99
N GLU A 228 -3.28 6.94 18.19
CA GLU A 228 -2.60 7.56 19.33
C GLU A 228 -3.17 7.11 20.67
N GLN A 229 -4.50 6.89 20.75
CA GLN A 229 -5.19 6.36 21.94
C GLN A 229 -4.76 4.92 22.29
N LEU A 230 -4.20 4.17 21.33
CA LEU A 230 -3.61 2.86 21.57
C LEU A 230 -2.18 2.92 22.13
N GLY A 231 -1.67 4.12 22.42
CA GLY A 231 -0.34 4.36 22.98
C GLY A 231 0.77 4.50 21.94
N TYR A 232 0.48 5.18 20.84
CA TYR A 232 1.44 5.44 19.75
C TYR A 232 1.72 6.92 19.59
N ASP A 233 2.94 7.24 19.11
CA ASP A 233 3.30 8.55 18.59
C ASP A 233 3.28 8.49 17.05
N GLY A 234 2.47 9.36 16.43
CA GLY A 234 2.31 9.40 14.98
C GLY A 234 3.32 10.33 14.29
N HIS A 235 3.83 9.87 13.16
CA HIS A 235 4.83 10.57 12.35
C HIS A 235 4.59 10.37 10.86
N TYR A 236 5.23 11.21 10.04
CA TYR A 236 5.32 11.06 8.59
C TYR A 236 6.69 11.49 8.07
N LEU A 237 7.06 11.03 6.88
CA LEU A 237 8.31 11.43 6.24
C LEU A 237 8.08 12.59 5.25
N ALA A 238 8.73 13.72 5.49
CA ALA A 238 8.79 14.82 4.55
C ALA A 238 10.24 15.28 4.36
N ASN A 239 10.69 15.38 3.10
CA ASN A 239 12.06 15.74 2.75
C ASN A 239 13.12 14.85 3.45
N ASN A 240 12.87 13.54 3.55
CA ASN A 240 13.69 12.53 4.23
C ASN A 240 13.86 12.78 5.74
N LYS A 241 12.98 13.57 6.36
CA LYS A 241 12.96 13.81 7.81
C LYS A 241 11.64 13.33 8.39
N LEU A 242 11.75 12.69 9.55
CA LEU A 242 10.59 12.31 10.34
C LEU A 242 9.99 13.57 10.99
N LYS A 243 8.70 13.78 10.79
CA LYS A 243 7.92 14.87 11.39
C LYS A 243 6.76 14.29 12.17
N SER A 244 6.36 14.96 13.24
CA SER A 244 5.14 14.61 13.99
C SER A 244 3.89 14.87 13.16
N ILE A 245 2.88 13.99 13.27
CA ILE A 245 1.57 14.17 12.63
C ILE A 245 0.87 15.45 13.10
N ASN A 246 1.24 16.03 14.25
CA ASN A 246 0.73 17.32 14.72
C ASN A 246 1.07 18.47 13.75
N SER A 247 2.09 18.30 12.90
CA SER A 247 2.46 19.26 11.86
C SER A 247 1.85 18.96 10.48
N PHE A 248 1.09 17.85 10.35
CA PHE A 248 0.42 17.47 9.11
C PHE A 248 -0.84 18.32 8.91
N SER A 249 -1.08 18.73 7.67
CA SER A 249 -2.29 19.43 7.26
C SER A 249 -2.81 18.87 5.95
N TYR A 250 -4.06 18.39 5.94
CA TYR A 250 -4.71 17.96 4.70
C TYR A 250 -4.66 19.05 3.60
N GLU A 251 -4.91 20.31 3.97
CA GLU A 251 -4.93 21.44 3.05
C GLU A 251 -3.55 21.73 2.42
N ALA A 252 -2.47 21.40 3.10
CA ALA A 252 -1.11 21.62 2.61
C ALA A 252 -0.46 20.35 2.02
N ASP A 253 -0.68 19.18 2.62
CA ASP A 253 0.12 17.99 2.39
C ASP A 253 -0.59 16.93 1.49
N GLN A 254 -1.93 17.02 1.31
CA GLN A 254 -2.68 16.14 0.41
C GLN A 254 -3.47 16.90 -0.65
N LYS A 255 -4.32 17.83 -0.28
CA LYS A 255 -5.29 18.48 -1.17
C LYS A 255 -4.70 19.11 -2.43
N PRO A 256 -3.56 19.83 -2.39
CA PRO A 256 -2.98 20.44 -3.58
C PRO A 256 -2.50 19.43 -4.62
N TYR A 257 -2.23 18.19 -4.19
CA TYR A 257 -1.61 17.14 -4.99
C TYR A 257 -2.59 16.08 -5.49
N LEU A 258 -3.90 16.21 -5.22
CA LEU A 258 -4.92 15.23 -5.63
C LEU A 258 -5.00 15.00 -7.14
N HIS A 259 -4.52 15.96 -7.95
CA HIS A 259 -4.41 15.81 -9.40
C HIS A 259 -3.20 14.96 -9.84
N ASN A 260 -2.20 14.78 -8.96
CA ASN A 260 -1.01 13.98 -9.19
C ASN A 260 -0.42 13.47 -7.86
N THR A 261 -0.92 12.36 -7.36
CA THR A 261 -0.51 11.77 -6.09
C THR A 261 0.86 11.07 -6.13
N LEU A 262 1.52 11.04 -7.30
CA LEU A 262 2.85 10.46 -7.48
C LEU A 262 3.99 11.45 -7.16
N VAL A 263 3.67 12.67 -6.73
CA VAL A 263 4.69 13.64 -6.32
C VAL A 263 5.15 13.34 -4.88
N LYS A 264 6.41 13.69 -4.58
CA LYS A 264 7.00 13.42 -3.28
C LYS A 264 6.41 14.25 -2.14
N GLU A 265 5.77 15.35 -2.49
CA GLU A 265 5.14 16.27 -1.56
C GLU A 265 3.78 15.76 -1.06
N TYR A 266 3.18 14.78 -1.77
CA TYR A 266 1.94 14.14 -1.36
C TYR A 266 2.20 13.14 -0.23
N ILE A 267 1.70 13.44 0.97
CA ILE A 267 1.90 12.63 2.16
C ILE A 267 0.68 11.73 2.37
N TYR A 268 0.87 10.42 2.32
CA TYR A 268 -0.20 9.42 2.48
C TYR A 268 0.20 8.27 3.41
N ASN A 269 1.51 8.01 3.61
CA ASN A 269 2.01 7.03 4.56
C ASN A 269 2.39 7.66 5.89
N PHE A 270 1.86 7.11 6.97
CA PHE A 270 2.13 7.54 8.34
C PHE A 270 2.77 6.41 9.14
N ILE A 271 3.74 6.75 9.96
CA ILE A 271 4.49 5.83 10.82
C ILE A 271 4.06 6.07 12.26
N PHE A 272 3.56 5.02 12.92
CA PHE A 272 3.21 5.07 14.32
C PHE A 272 4.18 4.22 15.13
N ILE A 273 4.80 4.86 16.11
CA ILE A 273 5.85 4.30 16.96
C ILE A 273 5.24 4.04 18.34
N PRO A 274 5.31 2.82 18.90
CA PRO A 274 4.78 2.54 20.22
C PRO A 274 5.56 3.31 21.31
N LYS A 275 4.81 3.86 22.29
CA LYS A 275 5.35 4.56 23.47
C LYS A 275 5.98 3.62 24.48
#